data_97a480d87132246af3e12339cb1d7bb2
#
_entry.id   97a480d87132246af3e12339cb1d7bb2
#
_cell.length_a   1.000
_cell.length_b   1.000
_cell.length_c   1.000
_cell.angle_alpha   90.00
_cell.angle_beta   90.00
_cell.angle_gamma   90.00
#
_symmetry.space_group_name_H-M   'P 1'
#
loop_
_entity.id
_entity.type
_entity.pdbx_description
1 polymer ?
#
loop_
_entity_poly.entity_id
_entity_poly.type
_entity_poly.pdbx_seq_one_letter_code
_entity_poly.pdbx_strand_id
1 'polypeptide(L)'
;PDITNFKLSHSEYFDAFVIGLTATPALHTTNIFGAPVFTYSYREAVIDGNLIDHEPPYQIKTKLNTEGIKWKKGERPKVYDPETNTIEELAELEDELKFDVESFNRAVITSPFNRTVIQELVKYIDPQSEEKTLIFAASDEHADTIVNLLFEEYEAIGVDVPQDAIKKITGKAYNPQELVRLYKNEKFPNIAVTVDLLTTGVNVPAITNLVIMRCTNSRILFEQMLGRAT
;
A
#
# COMPACT_ATOMS: atom_id res chain seq x y z
N PRO A 1 -1.54 12.39 -16.70
CA PRO A 1 -2.08 12.97 -17.92
C PRO A 1 -2.27 14.46 -17.70
N ASP A 2 -1.82 15.25 -18.65
CA ASP A 2 -1.93 16.70 -18.61
C ASP A 2 -3.42 17.06 -18.72
N ILE A 3 -3.93 17.80 -17.74
CA ILE A 3 -5.33 18.24 -17.63
C ILE A 3 -5.75 19.03 -18.85
N THR A 4 -4.83 19.80 -19.42
CA THR A 4 -5.03 20.58 -20.64
C THR A 4 -5.32 19.65 -21.82
N ASN A 5 -4.60 18.55 -21.94
CA ASN A 5 -4.81 17.56 -22.99
C ASN A 5 -6.13 16.79 -22.83
N PHE A 6 -6.57 16.50 -21.59
CA PHE A 6 -7.87 15.89 -21.36
C PHE A 6 -9.02 16.81 -21.80
N LYS A 7 -8.95 18.10 -21.46
CA LYS A 7 -9.96 19.09 -21.83
C LYS A 7 -10.05 19.28 -23.34
N LEU A 8 -8.90 19.38 -24.03
CA LEU A 8 -8.83 19.51 -25.49
C LEU A 8 -9.24 18.24 -26.24
N SER A 9 -8.92 17.05 -25.73
CA SER A 9 -9.17 15.80 -26.44
C SER A 9 -10.58 15.24 -26.25
N HIS A 10 -11.29 15.59 -25.17
CA HIS A 10 -12.56 14.95 -24.83
C HIS A 10 -13.75 15.93 -24.82
N SER A 11 -13.62 17.14 -24.22
CA SER A 11 -14.76 18.08 -24.11
C SER A 11 -14.94 18.97 -25.29
N GLU A 12 -13.90 19.25 -26.08
CA GLU A 12 -13.98 20.11 -27.27
C GLU A 12 -14.16 19.32 -28.58
N TYR A 13 -13.81 18.03 -28.56
CA TYR A 13 -13.91 17.17 -29.73
C TYR A 13 -15.30 16.53 -29.89
N PHE A 14 -15.99 16.28 -28.80
CA PHE A 14 -17.32 15.69 -28.81
C PHE A 14 -18.37 16.76 -28.48
N ASP A 15 -19.34 16.97 -29.38
CA ASP A 15 -20.53 17.75 -29.10
C ASP A 15 -21.49 16.91 -28.25
N ALA A 16 -21.14 16.74 -26.98
CA ALA A 16 -21.83 15.88 -26.03
C ALA A 16 -21.74 16.43 -24.61
N PHE A 17 -22.74 16.10 -23.79
CA PHE A 17 -22.65 16.31 -22.34
C PHE A 17 -21.63 15.38 -21.72
N VAL A 18 -20.69 15.94 -20.96
CA VAL A 18 -19.67 15.17 -20.24
C VAL A 18 -20.05 15.08 -18.77
N ILE A 19 -20.20 13.88 -18.26
CA ILE A 19 -20.50 13.58 -16.85
C ILE A 19 -19.28 12.91 -16.23
N GLY A 20 -18.73 13.51 -15.18
CA GLY A 20 -17.62 12.94 -14.39
C GLY A 20 -18.15 12.30 -13.12
N LEU A 21 -17.72 11.06 -12.84
CA LEU A 21 -17.98 10.36 -11.60
C LEU A 21 -16.64 10.04 -10.92
N THR A 22 -16.50 10.38 -9.65
CA THR A 22 -15.31 10.07 -8.87
C THR A 22 -15.64 9.91 -7.38
N ALA A 23 -15.04 8.95 -6.73
CA ALA A 23 -15.08 8.81 -5.28
C ALA A 23 -14.06 9.71 -4.56
N THR A 24 -13.02 10.17 -5.28
CA THR A 24 -11.91 10.96 -4.73
C THR A 24 -11.68 12.22 -5.57
N PRO A 25 -12.54 13.25 -5.43
CA PRO A 25 -12.39 14.46 -6.22
C PRO A 25 -11.08 15.19 -5.87
N ALA A 26 -10.31 15.52 -6.90
CA ALA A 26 -9.10 16.31 -6.79
C ALA A 26 -9.38 17.79 -7.08
N LEU A 27 -8.47 18.69 -6.69
CA LEU A 27 -8.60 20.13 -6.97
C LEU A 27 -8.85 20.44 -8.46
N HIS A 28 -8.21 19.69 -9.35
CA HIS A 28 -8.38 19.86 -10.79
C HIS A 28 -9.72 19.31 -11.34
N THR A 29 -10.43 18.47 -10.60
CA THR A 29 -11.74 17.95 -11.03
C THR A 29 -12.74 19.10 -11.20
N THR A 30 -12.75 20.03 -10.27
CA THR A 30 -13.60 21.24 -10.33
C THR A 30 -13.24 22.15 -11.50
N ASN A 31 -11.96 22.19 -11.89
CA ASN A 31 -11.51 22.98 -13.04
C ASN A 31 -11.98 22.40 -14.39
N ILE A 32 -12.20 21.09 -14.46
CA ILE A 32 -12.64 20.38 -15.67
C ILE A 32 -14.16 20.35 -15.76
N PHE A 33 -14.84 19.96 -14.67
CA PHE A 33 -16.27 19.66 -14.65
C PHE A 33 -17.13 20.72 -13.97
N GLY A 34 -16.51 21.73 -13.32
CA GLY A 34 -17.23 22.71 -12.51
C GLY A 34 -17.56 22.20 -11.10
N ALA A 35 -18.49 22.85 -10.43
CA ALA A 35 -18.95 22.41 -9.12
C ALA A 35 -19.72 21.07 -9.21
N PRO A 36 -19.57 20.18 -8.20
CA PRO A 36 -20.33 18.93 -8.20
C PRO A 36 -21.84 19.18 -8.21
N VAL A 37 -22.55 18.45 -9.05
CA VAL A 37 -24.03 18.50 -9.13
C VAL A 37 -24.66 17.67 -8.00
N PHE A 38 -23.93 16.63 -7.55
CA PHE A 38 -24.32 15.75 -6.45
C PHE A 38 -23.08 15.32 -5.69
N THR A 39 -23.19 15.26 -4.38
CA THR A 39 -22.14 14.77 -3.48
C THR A 39 -22.77 13.79 -2.49
N TYR A 40 -22.16 12.62 -2.36
CA TYR A 40 -22.53 11.61 -1.39
C TYR A 40 -21.27 11.29 -0.59
N SER A 41 -21.22 11.74 0.63
CA SER A 41 -20.03 11.65 1.47
C SER A 41 -19.85 10.25 2.05
N TYR A 42 -18.62 9.89 2.40
CA TYR A 42 -18.30 8.66 3.13
C TYR A 42 -19.18 8.49 4.38
N ARG A 43 -19.33 9.56 5.16
CA ARG A 43 -20.13 9.54 6.39
C ARG A 43 -21.63 9.25 6.12
N GLU A 44 -22.18 9.85 5.08
CA GLU A 44 -23.56 9.55 4.65
C GLU A 44 -23.69 8.08 4.23
N ALA A 45 -22.73 7.58 3.46
CA ALA A 45 -22.72 6.19 3.00
C ALA A 45 -22.61 5.17 4.16
N VAL A 46 -21.87 5.50 5.22
CA VAL A 46 -21.81 4.68 6.45
C VAL A 46 -23.13 4.74 7.21
N ILE A 47 -23.73 5.91 7.37
CA ILE A 47 -25.04 6.09 8.05
C ILE A 47 -26.13 5.32 7.31
N ASP A 48 -26.12 5.34 5.98
CA ASP A 48 -27.07 4.64 5.14
C ASP A 48 -26.80 3.12 5.03
N GLY A 49 -25.72 2.63 5.63
CA GLY A 49 -25.32 1.21 5.61
C GLY A 49 -24.75 0.73 4.27
N ASN A 50 -24.34 1.64 3.39
CA ASN A 50 -23.74 1.32 2.10
C ASN A 50 -22.22 1.12 2.17
N LEU A 51 -21.57 1.65 3.20
CA LEU A 51 -20.15 1.43 3.52
C LEU A 51 -20.02 1.03 4.99
N ILE A 52 -18.95 0.31 5.29
CA ILE A 52 -18.56 -0.06 6.65
C ILE A 52 -17.62 1.03 7.18
N ASP A 53 -17.83 1.45 8.43
CA ASP A 53 -16.89 2.36 9.09
C ASP A 53 -15.62 1.61 9.47
N HIS A 54 -14.48 2.29 9.41
CA HIS A 54 -13.21 1.72 9.83
C HIS A 54 -12.85 2.19 11.23
N GLU A 55 -12.20 1.33 11.99
CA GLU A 55 -11.60 1.71 13.25
C GLU A 55 -10.45 2.71 13.06
N PRO A 56 -10.14 3.53 14.07
CA PRO A 56 -8.98 4.41 14.00
C PRO A 56 -7.71 3.62 13.66
N PRO A 57 -6.86 4.13 12.76
CA PRO A 57 -5.69 3.39 12.31
C PRO A 57 -4.70 3.16 13.46
N TYR A 58 -4.28 1.91 13.65
CA TYR A 58 -3.19 1.55 14.54
C TYR A 58 -1.85 1.90 13.89
N GLN A 59 -1.04 2.70 14.57
CA GLN A 59 0.27 3.10 14.08
C GLN A 59 1.37 2.29 14.76
N ILE A 60 2.08 1.46 14.02
CA ILE A 60 3.30 0.80 14.49
C ILE A 60 4.42 1.85 14.49
N LYS A 61 4.74 2.36 15.69
CA LYS A 61 5.79 3.36 15.87
C LYS A 61 7.13 2.70 16.13
N THR A 62 8.12 3.02 15.31
CA THR A 62 9.52 2.64 15.52
C THR A 62 10.36 3.91 15.63
N LYS A 63 11.57 3.81 16.18
CA LYS A 63 12.48 4.97 16.21
C LYS A 63 12.75 5.49 14.80
N LEU A 64 12.83 4.60 13.84
CA LEU A 64 13.11 4.94 12.46
C LEU A 64 11.98 5.76 11.80
N ASN A 65 10.72 5.41 12.04
CA ASN A 65 9.60 6.17 11.44
C ASN A 65 9.20 7.42 12.22
N THR A 66 9.77 7.65 13.39
CA THR A 66 9.53 8.86 14.19
C THR A 66 10.68 9.87 14.12
N GLU A 67 11.92 9.40 14.02
CA GLU A 67 13.13 10.23 14.11
C GLU A 67 13.93 10.29 12.79
N GLY A 68 13.58 9.42 11.82
CA GLY A 68 14.36 9.23 10.60
C GLY A 68 15.66 8.47 10.85
N ILE A 69 16.50 8.34 9.82
CA ILE A 69 17.84 7.78 9.94
C ILE A 69 18.86 8.91 9.88
N LYS A 70 19.79 8.89 10.83
CA LYS A 70 20.95 9.79 10.85
C LYS A 70 22.19 8.95 11.02
N TRP A 71 23.09 9.04 10.07
CA TRP A 71 24.44 8.50 10.18
C TRP A 71 25.42 9.64 10.36
N LYS A 72 26.34 9.48 11.29
CA LYS A 72 27.39 10.48 11.53
C LYS A 72 28.52 10.28 10.53
N LYS A 73 29.29 11.33 10.32
CA LYS A 73 30.59 11.26 9.64
C LYS A 73 31.44 10.14 10.25
N GLY A 74 32.04 9.30 9.41
CA GLY A 74 32.85 8.17 9.82
C GLY A 74 32.10 6.87 10.09
N GLU A 75 30.75 6.85 10.00
CA GLU A 75 29.97 5.62 10.06
C GLU A 75 29.92 4.94 8.69
N ARG A 76 29.78 3.60 8.70
CA ARG A 76 29.56 2.76 7.52
C ARG A 76 28.13 2.23 7.53
N PRO A 77 27.22 2.91 6.82
CA PRO A 77 25.83 2.45 6.77
C PRO A 77 25.72 1.11 6.05
N LYS A 78 24.88 0.24 6.58
CA LYS A 78 24.44 -0.96 5.87
C LYS A 78 23.12 -0.65 5.18
N VAL A 79 23.12 -0.71 3.87
CA VAL A 79 21.95 -0.44 3.03
C VAL A 79 21.56 -1.75 2.35
N TYR A 80 20.27 -2.04 2.38
CA TYR A 80 19.73 -3.17 1.64
C TYR A 80 19.56 -2.78 0.18
N ASP A 81 20.18 -3.54 -0.71
CA ASP A 81 19.98 -3.42 -2.14
C ASP A 81 18.84 -4.36 -2.58
N PRO A 82 17.71 -3.82 -3.00
CA PRO A 82 16.58 -4.63 -3.44
C PRO A 82 16.81 -5.38 -4.75
N GLU A 83 17.76 -4.94 -5.60
CA GLU A 83 18.06 -5.60 -6.88
C GLU A 83 18.87 -6.89 -6.67
N THR A 84 19.80 -6.87 -5.73
CA THR A 84 20.67 -8.01 -5.43
C THR A 84 20.19 -8.84 -4.25
N ASN A 85 19.17 -8.37 -3.50
CA ASN A 85 18.69 -8.96 -2.24
C ASN A 85 19.80 -9.13 -1.20
N THR A 86 20.80 -8.25 -1.22
CA THR A 86 21.96 -8.28 -0.33
C THR A 86 22.02 -7.03 0.54
N ILE A 87 22.67 -7.17 1.70
CA ILE A 87 23.00 -6.00 2.53
C ILE A 87 24.42 -5.57 2.16
N GLU A 88 24.52 -4.39 1.56
CA GLU A 88 25.80 -3.78 1.24
C GLU A 88 26.21 -2.82 2.36
N GLU A 89 27.48 -2.91 2.76
CA GLU A 89 28.08 -1.94 3.64
C GLU A 89 28.69 -0.82 2.77
N LEU A 90 28.12 0.38 2.88
CA LEU A 90 28.63 1.53 2.15
C LEU A 90 30.01 1.94 2.64
N ALA A 91 30.73 2.67 1.80
CA ALA A 91 31.97 3.31 2.20
C ALA A 91 31.75 4.23 3.42
N GLU A 92 32.84 4.47 4.17
CA GLU A 92 32.80 5.40 5.28
C GLU A 92 32.32 6.78 4.82
N LEU A 93 31.30 7.31 5.52
CA LEU A 93 30.71 8.58 5.17
C LEU A 93 31.67 9.75 5.42
N GLU A 94 31.92 10.55 4.38
CA GLU A 94 32.70 11.76 4.47
C GLU A 94 31.96 12.88 5.21
N ASP A 95 30.60 12.85 5.17
CA ASP A 95 29.72 13.81 5.83
C ASP A 95 28.53 13.12 6.53
N GLU A 96 27.80 13.88 7.37
CA GLU A 96 26.57 13.41 8.01
C GLU A 96 25.48 13.18 6.95
N LEU A 97 24.92 11.98 6.90
CA LEU A 97 23.81 11.63 6.02
C LEU A 97 22.51 11.52 6.81
N LYS A 98 21.49 12.26 6.38
CA LYS A 98 20.15 12.25 6.98
C LYS A 98 19.13 11.81 5.95
N PHE A 99 18.29 10.88 6.35
CA PHE A 99 17.06 10.54 5.63
C PHE A 99 15.86 10.88 6.49
N ASP A 100 15.02 11.78 6.00
CA ASP A 100 13.78 12.12 6.66
C ASP A 100 12.78 10.94 6.60
N VAL A 101 11.83 10.94 7.52
CA VAL A 101 10.78 9.91 7.62
C VAL A 101 10.06 9.69 6.28
N GLU A 102 9.89 10.74 5.49
CA GLU A 102 9.25 10.69 4.16
C GLU A 102 10.04 9.89 3.12
N SER A 103 11.34 9.69 3.34
CA SER A 103 12.21 8.90 2.45
C SER A 103 12.12 7.38 2.73
N PHE A 104 11.50 7.00 3.87
CA PHE A 104 11.36 5.60 4.27
C PHE A 104 10.44 4.82 3.34
N ASN A 105 10.84 3.59 3.02
CA ASN A 105 10.15 2.70 2.08
C ASN A 105 9.91 3.33 0.68
N ARG A 106 10.59 4.43 0.37
CA ARG A 106 10.58 5.06 -0.93
C ARG A 106 11.99 5.15 -1.52
N ALA A 107 12.92 5.69 -0.76
CA ALA A 107 14.33 5.80 -1.14
C ALA A 107 15.23 4.86 -0.35
N VAL A 108 14.79 4.46 0.86
CA VAL A 108 15.55 3.56 1.74
C VAL A 108 14.62 2.47 2.26
N ILE A 109 14.83 1.24 1.80
CA ILE A 109 14.16 0.04 2.30
C ILE A 109 15.18 -0.67 3.20
N THR A 110 14.93 -0.69 4.51
CA THR A 110 15.83 -1.37 5.44
C THR A 110 15.20 -2.67 5.94
N SER A 111 15.89 -3.78 5.79
CA SER A 111 15.44 -5.10 6.26
C SER A 111 15.12 -5.09 7.78
N PRO A 112 15.95 -4.51 8.68
CA PRO A 112 15.63 -4.47 10.11
C PRO A 112 14.33 -3.72 10.43
N PHE A 113 14.03 -2.64 9.71
CA PHE A 113 12.79 -1.90 9.90
C PHE A 113 11.58 -2.74 9.50
N ASN A 114 11.61 -3.30 8.29
CA ASN A 114 10.52 -4.13 7.79
C ASN A 114 10.30 -5.34 8.69
N ARG A 115 11.37 -6.00 9.14
CA ARG A 115 11.29 -7.13 10.09
C ARG A 115 10.59 -6.73 11.39
N THR A 116 10.95 -5.58 11.99
CA THR A 116 10.32 -5.10 13.23
C THR A 116 8.82 -4.84 13.04
N VAL A 117 8.43 -4.29 11.89
CA VAL A 117 7.01 -4.07 11.56
C VAL A 117 6.28 -5.40 11.38
N ILE A 118 6.86 -6.35 10.65
CA ILE A 118 6.26 -7.67 10.42
C ILE A 118 6.15 -8.46 11.73
N GLN A 119 7.15 -8.41 12.62
CA GLN A 119 7.08 -9.02 13.95
C GLN A 119 5.91 -8.51 14.79
N GLU A 120 5.52 -7.27 14.59
CA GLU A 120 4.31 -6.75 15.25
C GLU A 120 3.06 -7.22 14.51
N LEU A 121 3.03 -7.18 13.19
CA LEU A 121 1.86 -7.56 12.37
C LEU A 121 1.42 -9.01 12.58
N VAL A 122 2.36 -9.97 12.66
CA VAL A 122 2.04 -11.40 12.82
C VAL A 122 1.31 -11.73 14.12
N LYS A 123 1.27 -10.79 15.08
CA LYS A 123 0.50 -10.94 16.31
C LYS A 123 -1.00 -10.70 16.13
N TYR A 124 -1.38 -9.98 15.08
CA TYR A 124 -2.76 -9.53 14.84
C TYR A 124 -3.40 -10.24 13.64
N ILE A 125 -2.61 -10.78 12.73
CA ILE A 125 -3.08 -11.39 11.48
C ILE A 125 -2.92 -12.90 11.57
N ASP A 126 -4.01 -13.64 11.44
CA ASP A 126 -4.00 -15.11 11.37
C ASP A 126 -3.91 -15.59 9.92
N PRO A 127 -2.80 -16.26 9.51
CA PRO A 127 -2.62 -16.75 8.15
C PRO A 127 -3.53 -17.94 7.80
N GLN A 128 -4.29 -18.47 8.75
CA GLN A 128 -5.23 -19.58 8.55
C GLN A 128 -6.70 -19.13 8.54
N SER A 129 -6.95 -17.85 8.88
CA SER A 129 -8.29 -17.29 8.98
C SER A 129 -8.98 -17.16 7.61
N GLU A 130 -10.29 -16.93 7.61
CA GLU A 130 -11.05 -16.56 6.41
C GLU A 130 -11.02 -15.06 6.14
N GLU A 131 -10.59 -14.28 7.13
CA GLU A 131 -10.44 -12.83 6.99
C GLU A 131 -9.32 -12.49 6.00
N LYS A 132 -9.57 -11.46 5.19
CA LYS A 132 -8.60 -11.01 4.20
C LYS A 132 -7.78 -9.85 4.74
N THR A 133 -6.48 -9.95 4.52
CA THR A 133 -5.53 -8.89 4.80
C THR A 133 -4.93 -8.36 3.51
N LEU A 134 -4.93 -7.04 3.33
CA LEU A 134 -4.31 -6.37 2.20
C LEU A 134 -3.16 -5.50 2.69
N ILE A 135 -1.95 -5.74 2.19
CA ILE A 135 -0.73 -5.02 2.54
C ILE A 135 -0.24 -4.22 1.34
N PHE A 136 -0.12 -2.91 1.48
CA PHE A 136 0.43 -2.03 0.45
C PHE A 136 1.93 -1.84 0.65
N ALA A 137 2.72 -2.33 -0.31
CA ALA A 137 4.16 -2.17 -0.40
C ALA A 137 4.56 -0.93 -1.21
N ALA A 138 5.80 -0.46 -1.06
CA ALA A 138 6.34 0.68 -1.78
C ALA A 138 6.75 0.34 -3.22
N SER A 139 7.27 -0.86 -3.44
CA SER A 139 7.72 -1.37 -4.74
C SER A 139 7.45 -2.87 -4.86
N ASP A 140 7.68 -3.44 -6.04
CA ASP A 140 7.53 -4.86 -6.31
C ASP A 140 8.53 -5.70 -5.49
N GLU A 141 9.76 -5.23 -5.39
CA GLU A 141 10.86 -5.83 -4.61
C GLU A 141 10.56 -5.74 -3.11
N HIS A 142 9.98 -4.62 -2.66
CA HIS A 142 9.51 -4.48 -1.28
C HIS A 142 8.38 -5.47 -0.97
N ALA A 143 7.49 -5.72 -1.93
CA ALA A 143 6.44 -6.73 -1.77
C ALA A 143 7.02 -8.14 -1.60
N ASP A 144 8.07 -8.51 -2.35
CA ASP A 144 8.79 -9.78 -2.16
C ASP A 144 9.42 -9.87 -0.76
N THR A 145 10.06 -8.79 -0.32
CA THR A 145 10.65 -8.71 1.03
C THR A 145 9.59 -8.94 2.12
N ILE A 146 8.43 -8.30 2.00
CA ILE A 146 7.33 -8.45 2.95
C ILE A 146 6.82 -9.88 2.97
N VAL A 147 6.61 -10.51 1.81
CA VAL A 147 6.14 -11.89 1.70
C VAL A 147 7.12 -12.83 2.39
N ASN A 148 8.42 -12.70 2.11
CA ASN A 148 9.45 -13.55 2.72
C ASN A 148 9.51 -13.37 4.25
N LEU A 149 9.49 -12.11 4.72
CA LEU A 149 9.50 -11.80 6.15
C LEU A 149 8.26 -12.34 6.87
N LEU A 150 7.08 -12.31 6.25
CA LEU A 150 5.86 -12.89 6.84
C LEU A 150 6.03 -14.40 7.07
N PHE A 151 6.54 -15.15 6.09
CA PHE A 151 6.79 -16.58 6.27
C PHE A 151 7.82 -16.82 7.37
N GLU A 152 8.95 -16.11 7.37
CA GLU A 152 10.01 -16.25 8.38
C GLU A 152 9.51 -15.97 9.80
N GLU A 153 8.75 -14.88 9.99
CA GLU A 153 8.30 -14.48 11.32
C GLU A 153 7.14 -15.35 11.83
N TYR A 154 6.26 -15.87 10.97
CA TYR A 154 5.28 -16.88 11.39
C TYR A 154 5.96 -18.19 11.78
N GLU A 155 6.96 -18.66 11.03
CA GLU A 155 7.76 -19.83 11.38
C GLU A 155 8.47 -19.62 12.73
N ALA A 156 9.05 -18.44 12.95
CA ALA A 156 9.76 -18.12 14.20
C ALA A 156 8.85 -18.16 15.44
N ILE A 157 7.55 -17.86 15.29
CA ILE A 157 6.57 -17.97 16.39
C ILE A 157 5.83 -19.31 16.42
N GLY A 158 6.19 -20.26 15.55
CA GLY A 158 5.63 -21.61 15.51
C GLY A 158 4.23 -21.69 14.90
N VAL A 159 3.83 -20.73 14.08
CA VAL A 159 2.56 -20.72 13.33
C VAL A 159 2.77 -21.38 11.98
N ASP A 160 2.00 -22.42 11.70
CA ASP A 160 1.99 -23.07 10.38
C ASP A 160 1.25 -22.20 9.36
N VAL A 161 1.93 -21.87 8.26
CA VAL A 161 1.39 -21.01 7.19
C VAL A 161 1.13 -21.87 5.97
N PRO A 162 -0.14 -22.00 5.50
CA PRO A 162 -0.42 -22.66 4.24
C PRO A 162 0.34 -22.01 3.08
N GLN A 163 0.90 -22.81 2.18
CA GLN A 163 1.75 -22.34 1.09
C GLN A 163 1.07 -21.27 0.21
N ASP A 164 -0.25 -21.34 0.11
CA ASP A 164 -1.05 -20.42 -0.69
C ASP A 164 -1.68 -19.28 0.12
N ALA A 165 -1.42 -19.19 1.43
CA ALA A 165 -2.03 -18.18 2.29
C ALA A 165 -1.51 -16.76 2.00
N ILE A 166 -0.22 -16.62 1.69
CA ILE A 166 0.43 -15.33 1.46
C ILE A 166 0.88 -15.24 0.02
N LYS A 167 0.41 -14.24 -0.72
CA LYS A 167 0.80 -14.03 -2.13
C LYS A 167 1.10 -12.57 -2.43
N LYS A 168 2.14 -12.38 -3.27
CA LYS A 168 2.35 -11.11 -3.95
C LYS A 168 1.36 -11.00 -5.11
N ILE A 169 0.58 -9.93 -5.13
CA ILE A 169 -0.40 -9.66 -6.19
C ILE A 169 -0.11 -8.27 -6.77
N THR A 170 0.78 -8.23 -7.74
CA THR A 170 1.22 -7.00 -8.42
C THR A 170 1.07 -7.16 -9.94
N GLY A 171 1.15 -6.06 -10.67
CA GLY A 171 1.09 -6.09 -12.14
C GLY A 171 2.21 -6.88 -12.81
N LYS A 172 3.32 -7.13 -12.10
CA LYS A 172 4.47 -7.93 -12.57
C LYS A 172 4.35 -9.42 -12.20
N ALA A 173 3.38 -9.81 -11.39
CA ALA A 173 3.18 -11.21 -10.99
C ALA A 173 2.78 -12.08 -12.20
N TYR A 174 3.06 -13.39 -12.11
CA TYR A 174 2.54 -14.32 -13.11
C TYR A 174 1.02 -14.44 -12.99
N ASN A 175 0.29 -14.16 -14.07
CA ASN A 175 -1.17 -14.17 -14.15
C ASN A 175 -1.86 -13.36 -13.02
N PRO A 176 -1.68 -12.04 -12.96
CA PRO A 176 -2.17 -11.24 -11.85
C PRO A 176 -3.70 -11.24 -11.73
N GLN A 177 -4.43 -11.38 -12.84
CA GLN A 177 -5.89 -11.43 -12.83
C GLN A 177 -6.42 -12.69 -12.12
N GLU A 178 -5.77 -13.83 -12.32
CA GLU A 178 -6.12 -15.06 -11.63
C GLU A 178 -5.81 -14.98 -10.13
N LEU A 179 -4.68 -14.37 -9.75
CA LEU A 179 -4.36 -14.12 -8.34
C LEU A 179 -5.39 -13.23 -7.67
N VAL A 180 -5.86 -12.19 -8.35
CA VAL A 180 -6.96 -11.33 -7.87
C VAL A 180 -8.26 -12.14 -7.72
N ARG A 181 -8.58 -12.99 -8.70
CA ARG A 181 -9.77 -13.85 -8.64
C ARG A 181 -9.70 -14.80 -7.44
N LEU A 182 -8.58 -15.47 -7.23
CA LEU A 182 -8.36 -16.35 -6.07
C LEU A 182 -8.48 -15.57 -4.77
N TYR A 183 -7.80 -14.42 -4.65
CA TYR A 183 -7.87 -13.58 -3.45
C TYR A 183 -9.30 -13.14 -3.12
N LYS A 184 -10.11 -12.87 -4.13
CA LYS A 184 -11.50 -12.45 -3.96
C LYS A 184 -12.44 -13.59 -3.54
N ASN A 185 -12.29 -14.77 -4.15
CA ASN A 185 -13.34 -15.80 -4.13
C ASN A 185 -12.98 -17.05 -3.33
N GLU A 186 -11.69 -17.31 -3.11
CA GLU A 186 -11.23 -18.50 -2.42
C GLU A 186 -10.76 -18.16 -1.00
N LYS A 187 -10.69 -19.16 -0.10
CA LYS A 187 -10.13 -18.95 1.24
C LYS A 187 -8.69 -18.44 1.15
N PHE A 188 -7.86 -19.02 0.30
CA PHE A 188 -6.47 -18.61 0.07
C PHE A 188 -6.26 -18.06 -1.35
N PRO A 189 -5.38 -17.06 -1.50
CA PRO A 189 -4.64 -16.37 -0.44
C PRO A 189 -5.57 -15.54 0.46
N ASN A 190 -5.26 -15.48 1.74
CA ASN A 190 -5.93 -14.58 2.67
C ASN A 190 -5.08 -13.35 3.02
N ILE A 191 -3.76 -13.40 2.77
CA ILE A 191 -2.86 -12.24 2.89
C ILE A 191 -2.31 -11.90 1.50
N ALA A 192 -2.68 -10.74 0.99
CA ALA A 192 -2.20 -10.21 -0.28
C ALA A 192 -1.25 -9.04 -0.06
N VAL A 193 -0.07 -9.09 -0.69
CA VAL A 193 0.89 -7.97 -0.71
C VAL A 193 0.88 -7.37 -2.11
N THR A 194 0.56 -6.09 -2.21
CA THR A 194 0.41 -5.38 -3.49
C THR A 194 1.14 -4.04 -3.49
N VAL A 195 1.35 -3.49 -4.68
CA VAL A 195 1.82 -2.11 -4.84
C VAL A 195 0.67 -1.21 -5.27
N ASP A 196 0.11 -1.45 -6.45
CA ASP A 196 -0.93 -0.59 -7.04
C ASP A 196 -2.11 -1.38 -7.64
N LEU A 197 -1.95 -2.68 -7.94
CA LEU A 197 -2.94 -3.45 -8.69
C LEU A 197 -4.32 -3.48 -8.02
N LEU A 198 -4.37 -3.50 -6.70
CA LEU A 198 -5.61 -3.55 -5.92
C LEU A 198 -6.10 -2.16 -5.46
N THR A 199 -5.50 -1.06 -5.96
CA THR A 199 -5.92 0.29 -5.59
C THR A 199 -7.19 0.75 -6.30
N THR A 200 -7.50 0.18 -7.48
CA THR A 200 -8.67 0.58 -8.29
C THR A 200 -9.47 -0.63 -8.75
N GLY A 201 -10.80 -0.50 -8.72
CA GLY A 201 -11.73 -1.40 -9.39
C GLY A 201 -11.90 -2.82 -8.83
N VAL A 202 -11.19 -3.21 -7.79
CA VAL A 202 -11.31 -4.53 -7.16
C VAL A 202 -12.12 -4.40 -5.87
N ASN A 203 -13.31 -4.98 -5.85
CA ASN A 203 -14.13 -5.08 -4.65
C ASN A 203 -13.93 -6.45 -4.00
N VAL A 204 -13.39 -6.47 -2.78
CA VAL A 204 -13.20 -7.67 -1.95
C VAL A 204 -13.78 -7.38 -0.56
N PRO A 205 -15.09 -7.63 -0.34
CA PRO A 205 -15.74 -7.28 0.92
C PRO A 205 -15.19 -8.01 2.16
N ALA A 206 -14.45 -9.10 1.94
CA ALA A 206 -13.83 -9.87 3.01
C ALA A 206 -12.52 -9.24 3.57
N ILE A 207 -12.07 -8.10 3.04
CA ILE A 207 -10.89 -7.41 3.59
C ILE A 207 -11.28 -6.77 4.91
N THR A 208 -10.74 -7.30 5.99
CA THR A 208 -10.91 -6.78 7.37
C THR A 208 -9.67 -6.07 7.88
N ASN A 209 -8.50 -6.40 7.33
CA ASN A 209 -7.23 -5.80 7.72
C ASN A 209 -6.56 -5.10 6.54
N LEU A 210 -6.27 -3.82 6.72
CA LEU A 210 -5.54 -3.01 5.75
C LEU A 210 -4.23 -2.52 6.36
N VAL A 211 -3.12 -2.83 5.70
CA VAL A 211 -1.78 -2.48 6.16
C VAL A 211 -1.10 -1.60 5.12
N ILE A 212 -0.62 -0.44 5.54
CA ILE A 212 0.08 0.50 4.66
C ILE A 212 1.55 0.55 5.05
N MET A 213 2.40 -0.15 4.29
CA MET A 213 3.86 -0.20 4.47
C MET A 213 4.58 0.68 3.45
N ARG A 214 3.95 1.76 3.03
CA ARG A 214 4.54 2.74 2.10
C ARG A 214 4.25 4.15 2.55
N CYS A 215 5.18 5.05 2.29
CA CYS A 215 4.92 6.47 2.39
C CYS A 215 4.13 6.95 1.15
N THR A 216 3.09 7.72 1.35
CA THR A 216 2.34 8.35 0.25
C THR A 216 2.07 9.81 0.57
N ASN A 217 2.44 10.71 -0.36
CA ASN A 217 2.15 12.13 -0.29
C ASN A 217 0.85 12.47 -1.05
N SER A 218 0.20 11.47 -1.64
CA SER A 218 -1.06 11.63 -2.35
C SER A 218 -2.24 11.27 -1.45
N ARG A 219 -3.00 12.29 -1.06
CA ARG A 219 -4.27 12.10 -0.34
C ARG A 219 -5.23 11.18 -1.11
N ILE A 220 -5.31 11.37 -2.43
CA ILE A 220 -6.18 10.55 -3.29
C ILE A 220 -5.79 9.08 -3.23
N LEU A 221 -4.48 8.78 -3.34
CA LEU A 221 -4.00 7.41 -3.25
C LEU A 221 -4.28 6.80 -1.88
N PHE A 222 -4.10 7.57 -0.81
CA PHE A 222 -4.40 7.13 0.55
C PHE A 222 -5.89 6.80 0.73
N GLU A 223 -6.78 7.68 0.26
CA GLU A 223 -8.24 7.45 0.29
C GLU A 223 -8.65 6.23 -0.56
N GLN A 224 -8.00 6.02 -1.71
CA GLN A 224 -8.21 4.82 -2.53
C GLN A 224 -7.77 3.53 -1.83
N MET A 225 -6.68 3.58 -1.08
CA MET A 225 -6.23 2.42 -0.28
C MET A 225 -7.22 2.14 0.85
N LEU A 226 -7.65 3.16 1.60
CA LEU A 226 -8.65 3.00 2.67
C LEU A 226 -9.96 2.43 2.13
N GLY A 227 -10.44 2.90 1.00
CA GLY A 227 -11.66 2.42 0.35
C GLY A 227 -11.61 0.96 -0.12
N ARG A 228 -10.57 0.19 0.24
CA ARG A 228 -10.53 -1.27 0.01
C ARG A 228 -11.06 -2.08 1.20
N ALA A 229 -11.15 -1.46 2.37
CA ALA A 229 -11.60 -2.09 3.62
C ALA A 229 -12.86 -1.43 4.21
N THR A 230 -13.60 -0.68 3.39
CA THR A 230 -14.84 0.03 3.81
C THR A 230 -16.05 -0.36 2.97
#